data_6a1d873c91cb5e2660517ed3d83d1037
#
_entry.id   6a1d873c91cb5e2660517ed3d83d1037
#
_cell.length_a   1.000
_cell.length_b   1.000
_cell.length_c   1.000
_cell.angle_alpha   90.00
_cell.angle_beta   90.00
_cell.angle_gamma   90.00
#
_symmetry.space_group_name_H-M   'P 1'
#
loop_
_entity.id
_entity.type
_entity.pdbx_description
1 polymer ?
#
loop_
_entity_poly.entity_id
_entity_poly.type
_entity_poly.pdbx_seq_one_letter_code
_entity_poly.pdbx_strand_id
1 'polypeptide(L)'
;MIIILKPRTKEEEIKRLTEELEKEGVKVNPVVGSDLIILGLVGDTSKIDPLKIEAKDIVERVMHVQEPFKKANRLFHPDNTIVNVKGQEIGGNKISMIAGPCSVESEEQLTFIAEEVKKLGANFLRGGAFKPRTSPYSFQGLKHDGLELLKIAREKTGLPIVTEIMSPYDVEIFEKDVDVIQVGARNMQNFDLLTELGRTSKPILLKRGLSATIEEWLMSAEYIMAGGNENVILCERGIRTFETYTRNTLDLSAIPAIKKLSHLPVIVDPSHATGKRFMISPLAKAAIAVGADGLIIEVHNNPEKALCDGPQSIRPDHYETLVQELRAIAGAVGREL
;
A
#
# COMPACT_ATOMS: atom_id res chain seq x y z
N MET A 1 13.84 17.82 11.43
CA MET A 1 15.18 18.13 10.91
C MET A 1 15.85 16.84 10.47
N ILE A 2 16.60 16.86 9.40
CA ILE A 2 17.39 15.73 8.89
C ILE A 2 18.84 16.13 8.84
N ILE A 3 19.73 15.28 9.30
CA ILE A 3 21.17 15.42 9.18
C ILE A 3 21.67 14.34 8.23
N ILE A 4 22.30 14.73 7.16
CA ILE A 4 22.94 13.82 6.20
C ILE A 4 24.41 13.74 6.58
N LEU A 5 24.88 12.52 6.80
CA LEU A 5 26.28 12.27 7.13
C LEU A 5 27.11 11.95 5.88
N LYS A 6 28.39 12.26 5.92
CA LYS A 6 29.33 11.92 4.86
C LYS A 6 29.41 10.41 4.67
N PRO A 7 29.59 9.92 3.44
CA PRO A 7 29.78 8.50 3.15
C PRO A 7 30.93 7.92 4.00
N ARG A 8 30.76 6.71 4.50
CA ARG A 8 31.76 5.99 5.33
C ARG A 8 31.99 6.59 6.72
N THR A 9 31.09 7.41 7.26
CA THR A 9 31.12 7.83 8.67
C THR A 9 31.10 6.57 9.57
N LYS A 10 32.00 6.51 10.57
CA LYS A 10 32.12 5.35 11.44
C LYS A 10 30.95 5.25 12.40
N GLU A 11 30.55 4.03 12.72
CA GLU A 11 29.40 3.75 13.60
C GLU A 11 29.55 4.40 14.99
N GLU A 12 30.76 4.46 15.53
CA GLU A 12 31.06 5.13 16.80
C GLU A 12 30.80 6.65 16.75
N GLU A 13 31.08 7.29 15.62
CA GLU A 13 30.83 8.72 15.40
C GLU A 13 29.32 8.99 15.24
N ILE A 14 28.60 8.09 14.57
CA ILE A 14 27.14 8.15 14.43
C ILE A 14 26.51 8.06 15.83
N LYS A 15 26.91 7.07 16.62
CA LYS A 15 26.41 6.87 17.97
C LYS A 15 26.67 8.08 18.86
N ARG A 16 27.89 8.63 18.82
CA ARG A 16 28.25 9.82 19.60
C ARG A 16 27.39 11.03 19.25
N LEU A 17 27.18 11.28 17.95
CA LEU A 17 26.31 12.37 17.50
C LEU A 17 24.86 12.14 17.89
N THR A 18 24.38 10.90 17.80
CA THR A 18 23.02 10.52 18.23
C THR A 18 22.82 10.82 19.72
N GLU A 19 23.73 10.38 20.58
CA GLU A 19 23.66 10.62 22.03
C GLU A 19 23.72 12.13 22.39
N GLU A 20 24.49 12.89 21.62
CA GLU A 20 24.56 14.36 21.79
C GLU A 20 23.21 15.02 21.47
N LEU A 21 22.61 14.64 20.36
CA LEU A 21 21.32 15.19 19.92
C LEU A 21 20.16 14.79 20.85
N GLU A 22 20.16 13.55 21.34
CA GLU A 22 19.14 13.07 22.29
C GLU A 22 19.17 13.82 23.61
N LYS A 23 20.33 14.30 24.06
CA LYS A 23 20.43 15.16 25.24
C LYS A 23 19.76 16.52 25.07
N GLU A 24 19.59 17.00 23.83
CA GLU A 24 18.82 18.21 23.51
C GLU A 24 17.30 17.99 23.51
N GLY A 25 16.84 16.78 23.84
CA GLY A 25 15.42 16.44 23.99
C GLY A 25 14.71 15.99 22.71
N VAL A 26 15.44 15.65 21.67
CA VAL A 26 14.89 15.08 20.42
C VAL A 26 15.15 13.58 20.36
N LYS A 27 14.29 12.83 19.70
CA LYS A 27 14.53 11.43 19.35
C LYS A 27 15.27 11.39 18.02
N VAL A 28 16.34 10.59 17.94
CA VAL A 28 17.13 10.42 16.73
C VAL A 28 16.85 9.03 16.14
N ASN A 29 16.48 8.99 14.87
CA ASN A 29 16.32 7.76 14.11
C ASN A 29 17.44 7.68 13.07
N PRO A 30 18.49 6.87 13.29
CA PRO A 30 19.51 6.64 12.29
C PRO A 30 18.99 5.70 11.22
N VAL A 31 19.18 6.06 9.95
CA VAL A 31 18.88 5.25 8.78
C VAL A 31 20.14 5.13 7.96
N VAL A 32 20.61 3.90 7.78
CA VAL A 32 21.78 3.58 6.98
C VAL A 32 21.28 2.99 5.66
N GLY A 33 21.28 3.81 4.61
CA GLY A 33 20.99 3.37 3.24
C GLY A 33 22.24 2.87 2.54
N SER A 34 22.09 2.44 1.28
CA SER A 34 23.20 1.92 0.45
C SER A 34 24.31 2.97 0.23
N ASP A 35 23.93 4.23 0.04
CA ASP A 35 24.85 5.32 -0.30
C ASP A 35 24.79 6.53 0.66
N LEU A 36 23.80 6.55 1.54
CA LEU A 36 23.57 7.67 2.45
C LEU A 36 23.34 7.20 3.88
N ILE A 37 23.89 7.96 4.83
CA ILE A 37 23.59 7.79 6.26
C ILE A 37 22.84 9.04 6.70
N ILE A 38 21.67 8.83 7.28
CA ILE A 38 20.76 9.91 7.68
C ILE A 38 20.41 9.77 9.15
N LEU A 39 20.44 10.89 9.87
CA LEU A 39 19.86 11.00 11.20
C LEU A 39 18.57 11.82 11.12
N GLY A 40 17.44 11.17 11.27
CA GLY A 40 16.13 11.81 11.33
C GLY A 40 15.80 12.25 12.76
N LEU A 41 15.65 13.57 12.97
CA LEU A 41 15.30 14.11 14.28
C LEU A 41 13.79 14.29 14.40
N VAL A 42 13.21 13.69 15.43
CA VAL A 42 11.78 13.76 15.74
C VAL A 42 11.60 14.44 17.10
N GLY A 43 10.75 15.46 17.15
CA GLY A 43 10.51 16.28 18.33
C GLY A 43 10.71 17.76 18.06
N ASP A 44 10.82 18.55 19.12
CA ASP A 44 11.06 20.01 19.02
C ASP A 44 12.52 20.27 18.68
N THR A 45 12.79 20.52 17.40
CA THR A 45 14.13 20.84 16.90
C THR A 45 14.44 22.34 16.93
N SER A 46 13.59 23.18 17.52
CA SER A 46 13.79 24.65 17.56
C SER A 46 15.01 25.06 18.38
N LYS A 47 15.43 24.21 19.32
CA LYS A 47 16.61 24.43 20.17
C LYS A 47 17.93 24.00 19.54
N ILE A 48 17.88 23.25 18.45
CA ILE A 48 19.05 22.74 17.76
C ILE A 48 19.50 23.77 16.73
N ASP A 49 20.73 24.26 16.87
CA ASP A 49 21.35 25.17 15.92
C ASP A 49 21.86 24.37 14.69
N PRO A 50 21.22 24.51 13.51
CA PRO A 50 21.64 23.77 12.31
C PRO A 50 23.09 24.06 11.92
N LEU A 51 23.58 25.29 12.09
CA LEU A 51 24.93 25.67 11.70
C LEU A 51 25.99 24.98 12.56
N LYS A 52 25.72 24.80 13.87
CA LYS A 52 26.62 24.04 14.75
C LYS A 52 26.70 22.58 14.37
N ILE A 53 25.58 22.00 13.94
CA ILE A 53 25.57 20.61 13.49
C ILE A 53 26.28 20.47 12.14
N GLU A 54 26.03 21.37 11.21
CA GLU A 54 26.64 21.38 9.87
C GLU A 54 28.16 21.59 9.91
N ALA A 55 28.66 22.29 10.93
CA ALA A 55 30.09 22.48 11.16
C ALA A 55 30.86 21.23 11.62
N LYS A 56 30.17 20.14 11.94
CA LYS A 56 30.84 18.89 12.36
C LYS A 56 31.42 18.16 11.15
N ASP A 57 32.64 17.65 11.29
CA ASP A 57 33.39 17.00 10.19
C ASP A 57 32.65 15.83 9.51
N ILE A 58 31.83 15.13 10.25
CA ILE A 58 31.06 13.97 9.76
C ILE A 58 29.75 14.35 9.06
N VAL A 59 29.31 15.59 9.18
CA VAL A 59 28.06 16.07 8.59
C VAL A 59 28.32 16.60 7.18
N GLU A 60 27.52 16.16 6.24
CA GLU A 60 27.51 16.68 4.87
C GLU A 60 26.61 17.92 4.76
N ARG A 61 25.39 17.82 5.32
CA ARG A 61 24.43 18.94 5.36
C ARG A 61 23.30 18.69 6.36
N VAL A 62 22.63 19.76 6.77
CA VAL A 62 21.42 19.75 7.59
C VAL A 62 20.25 20.29 6.77
N MET A 63 19.10 19.61 6.86
CA MET A 63 17.87 19.97 6.15
C MET A 63 16.69 20.09 7.10
N HIS A 64 15.89 21.16 6.92
CA HIS A 64 14.57 21.23 7.54
C HIS A 64 13.56 20.48 6.69
N VAL A 65 12.84 19.55 7.29
CA VAL A 65 11.73 18.83 6.64
C VAL A 65 10.45 19.61 6.88
N GLN A 66 9.86 20.07 5.81
CA GLN A 66 8.62 20.86 5.84
C GLN A 66 7.39 19.95 5.92
N GLU A 67 7.48 18.74 5.35
CA GLU A 67 6.36 17.79 5.33
C GLU A 67 6.04 17.28 6.76
N PRO A 68 4.73 17.16 7.10
CA PRO A 68 4.29 16.75 8.43
C PRO A 68 4.53 15.27 8.72
N PHE A 69 4.62 14.40 7.69
CA PHE A 69 4.95 12.98 7.80
C PHE A 69 6.47 12.78 7.84
N LYS A 70 6.95 11.86 8.69
CA LYS A 70 8.37 11.62 8.95
C LYS A 70 8.78 10.20 8.54
N LYS A 71 8.15 9.16 9.14
CA LYS A 71 8.46 7.77 8.83
C LYS A 71 8.13 7.41 7.38
N ALA A 72 7.02 7.91 6.84
CA ALA A 72 6.64 7.72 5.45
C ALA A 72 7.43 8.58 4.45
N ASN A 73 8.27 9.49 4.92
CA ASN A 73 8.99 10.45 4.08
C ASN A 73 10.30 9.86 3.53
N ARG A 74 10.50 9.96 2.22
CA ARG A 74 11.72 9.48 1.54
C ARG A 74 13.00 10.12 2.08
N LEU A 75 12.94 11.35 2.57
CA LEU A 75 14.11 12.01 3.16
C LEU A 75 14.58 11.32 4.46
N PHE A 76 13.68 10.60 5.17
CA PHE A 76 14.04 9.80 6.35
C PHE A 76 14.38 8.34 6.00
N HIS A 77 13.93 7.86 4.85
CA HIS A 77 14.18 6.50 4.37
C HIS A 77 14.46 6.55 2.86
N PRO A 78 15.73 6.70 2.43
CA PRO A 78 16.09 6.94 1.01
C PRO A 78 15.76 5.79 0.08
N ASP A 79 15.96 4.55 0.55
CA ASP A 79 15.74 3.35 -0.23
C ASP A 79 14.25 3.00 -0.33
N ASN A 80 13.85 2.32 -1.40
CA ASN A 80 12.47 1.87 -1.55
C ASN A 80 12.15 0.77 -0.53
N THR A 81 11.01 0.86 0.12
CA THR A 81 10.49 -0.23 0.93
C THR A 81 9.99 -1.36 0.05
N ILE A 82 10.41 -2.58 0.36
CA ILE A 82 9.91 -3.81 -0.24
C ILE A 82 9.19 -4.60 0.85
N VAL A 83 7.89 -4.79 0.67
CA VAL A 83 7.06 -5.54 1.61
C VAL A 83 7.02 -7.00 1.18
N ASN A 84 7.55 -7.90 2.02
CA ASN A 84 7.52 -9.34 1.78
C ASN A 84 6.35 -10.01 2.48
N VAL A 85 5.59 -10.80 1.75
CA VAL A 85 4.42 -11.55 2.24
C VAL A 85 4.53 -12.98 1.79
N LYS A 86 4.97 -13.88 2.66
CA LYS A 86 5.12 -15.32 2.33
C LYS A 86 5.95 -15.57 1.06
N GLY A 87 7.02 -14.82 0.87
CA GLY A 87 7.90 -14.94 -0.29
C GLY A 87 7.44 -14.21 -1.55
N GLN A 88 6.30 -13.52 -1.50
CA GLN A 88 5.87 -12.57 -2.54
C GLN A 88 6.25 -11.15 -2.13
N GLU A 89 6.80 -10.37 -3.07
CA GLU A 89 7.27 -9.01 -2.81
C GLU A 89 6.34 -7.97 -3.44
N ILE A 90 6.14 -6.84 -2.73
CA ILE A 90 5.48 -5.65 -3.26
C ILE A 90 6.43 -4.47 -3.10
N GLY A 91 6.78 -3.77 -4.19
CA GLY A 91 7.73 -2.65 -4.18
C GLY A 91 9.09 -2.95 -4.80
N GLY A 92 9.40 -4.24 -5.11
CA GLY A 92 10.61 -4.66 -5.80
C GLY A 92 10.55 -4.45 -7.32
N ASN A 93 11.45 -5.10 -8.06
CA ASN A 93 11.49 -5.02 -9.53
C ASN A 93 10.27 -5.70 -10.18
N LYS A 94 9.75 -6.75 -9.53
CA LYS A 94 8.58 -7.47 -10.02
C LYS A 94 7.29 -6.72 -9.69
N ILE A 95 6.41 -6.58 -10.69
CA ILE A 95 5.09 -6.01 -10.53
C ILE A 95 4.17 -7.01 -9.84
N SER A 96 3.52 -6.61 -8.75
CA SER A 96 2.63 -7.48 -8.00
C SER A 96 1.21 -7.45 -8.57
N MET A 97 0.63 -8.63 -8.77
CA MET A 97 -0.74 -8.80 -9.25
C MET A 97 -1.64 -9.36 -8.15
N ILE A 98 -2.53 -8.52 -7.63
CA ILE A 98 -3.54 -8.89 -6.64
C ILE A 98 -4.86 -9.06 -7.38
N ALA A 99 -5.40 -10.27 -7.48
CA ALA A 99 -6.62 -10.53 -8.24
C ALA A 99 -7.60 -11.42 -7.48
N GLY A 100 -8.88 -11.26 -7.74
CA GLY A 100 -9.94 -12.05 -7.11
C GLY A 100 -11.29 -11.31 -7.10
N PRO A 101 -12.34 -11.90 -6.50
CA PRO A 101 -13.69 -11.33 -6.56
C PRO A 101 -13.80 -10.05 -5.68
N CYS A 102 -14.76 -9.18 -6.00
CA CYS A 102 -15.12 -8.05 -5.14
C CYS A 102 -15.52 -8.54 -3.76
N SER A 103 -16.44 -9.49 -3.69
CA SER A 103 -16.90 -10.14 -2.46
C SER A 103 -16.73 -11.65 -2.52
N VAL A 104 -16.48 -12.25 -1.36
CA VAL A 104 -16.59 -13.70 -1.16
C VAL A 104 -18.07 -14.02 -1.08
N GLU A 105 -18.55 -14.89 -1.98
CA GLU A 105 -19.97 -15.23 -2.11
C GLU A 105 -20.27 -16.70 -1.79
N SER A 106 -19.35 -17.60 -2.15
CA SER A 106 -19.38 -19.02 -1.83
C SER A 106 -18.01 -19.66 -1.93
N GLU A 107 -17.82 -20.85 -1.37
CA GLU A 107 -16.57 -21.61 -1.52
C GLU A 107 -16.28 -21.94 -2.99
N GLU A 108 -17.31 -22.39 -3.74
CA GLU A 108 -17.19 -22.76 -5.14
C GLU A 108 -16.71 -21.56 -5.99
N GLN A 109 -17.39 -20.39 -5.85
CA GLN A 109 -17.01 -19.16 -6.56
C GLN A 109 -15.56 -18.77 -6.24
N LEU A 110 -15.22 -18.68 -4.97
CA LEU A 110 -13.92 -18.19 -4.53
C LEU A 110 -12.79 -19.14 -4.93
N THR A 111 -12.96 -20.44 -4.75
CA THR A 111 -11.94 -21.44 -5.10
C THR A 111 -11.69 -21.46 -6.61
N PHE A 112 -12.75 -21.46 -7.42
CA PHE A 112 -12.63 -21.40 -8.87
C PHE A 112 -11.83 -20.16 -9.31
N ILE A 113 -12.22 -18.97 -8.81
CA ILE A 113 -11.53 -17.72 -9.17
C ILE A 113 -10.07 -17.75 -8.71
N ALA A 114 -9.79 -18.23 -7.48
CA ALA A 114 -8.44 -18.29 -6.93
C ALA A 114 -7.52 -19.19 -7.76
N GLU A 115 -8.00 -20.34 -8.19
CA GLU A 115 -7.25 -21.25 -9.08
C GLU A 115 -6.97 -20.63 -10.44
N GLU A 116 -7.98 -20.00 -11.05
CA GLU A 116 -7.83 -19.35 -12.35
C GLU A 116 -6.84 -18.18 -12.29
N VAL A 117 -7.00 -17.23 -11.34
CA VAL A 117 -6.09 -16.08 -11.26
C VAL A 117 -4.66 -16.51 -10.94
N LYS A 118 -4.45 -17.59 -10.15
CA LYS A 118 -3.13 -18.15 -9.88
C LYS A 118 -2.47 -18.67 -11.16
N LYS A 119 -3.18 -19.46 -11.95
CA LYS A 119 -2.68 -19.98 -13.26
C LYS A 119 -2.27 -18.85 -14.18
N LEU A 120 -2.98 -17.73 -14.12
CA LEU A 120 -2.80 -16.56 -14.96
C LEU A 120 -1.79 -15.54 -14.40
N GLY A 121 -1.11 -15.86 -13.28
CA GLY A 121 0.02 -15.09 -12.77
C GLY A 121 -0.28 -14.11 -11.65
N ALA A 122 -1.44 -14.24 -10.98
CA ALA A 122 -1.65 -13.50 -9.73
C ALA A 122 -0.69 -13.98 -8.63
N ASN A 123 -0.16 -13.02 -7.86
CA ASN A 123 0.71 -13.26 -6.72
C ASN A 123 -0.08 -13.29 -5.40
N PHE A 124 -1.25 -12.64 -5.37
CA PHE A 124 -2.12 -12.53 -4.21
C PHE A 124 -3.57 -12.76 -4.60
N LEU A 125 -4.34 -13.34 -3.69
CA LEU A 125 -5.78 -13.45 -3.81
C LEU A 125 -6.45 -12.32 -3.02
N ARG A 126 -7.27 -11.50 -3.69
CA ARG A 126 -8.16 -10.58 -3.00
C ARG A 126 -9.58 -11.13 -2.91
N GLY A 127 -10.28 -10.80 -1.84
CA GLY A 127 -11.70 -11.07 -1.68
C GLY A 127 -12.25 -10.32 -0.47
N GLY A 128 -13.36 -9.59 -0.64
CA GLY A 128 -13.98 -8.89 0.49
C GLY A 128 -14.86 -9.85 1.31
N ALA A 129 -14.44 -10.20 2.51
CA ALA A 129 -15.27 -10.92 3.48
C ALA A 129 -16.30 -9.99 4.15
N PHE A 130 -15.90 -8.77 4.42
CA PHE A 130 -16.73 -7.69 4.95
C PHE A 130 -16.94 -6.63 3.85
N LYS A 131 -18.13 -6.03 3.76
CA LYS A 131 -18.47 -5.07 2.70
C LYS A 131 -19.03 -3.77 3.29
N PRO A 132 -18.31 -2.62 3.13
CA PRO A 132 -18.84 -1.32 3.49
C PRO A 132 -19.88 -0.88 2.45
N ARG A 133 -21.16 -0.93 2.82
CA ARG A 133 -22.26 -0.58 1.90
C ARG A 133 -22.93 0.71 2.32
N THR A 134 -23.24 1.57 1.34
CA THR A 134 -24.04 2.78 1.57
C THR A 134 -25.49 2.44 1.96
N SER A 135 -26.03 1.36 1.40
CA SER A 135 -27.36 0.88 1.75
C SER A 135 -27.29 -0.30 2.72
N PRO A 136 -28.02 -0.28 3.84
CA PRO A 136 -28.06 -1.40 4.78
C PRO A 136 -28.76 -2.65 4.21
N TYR A 137 -29.50 -2.50 3.11
CA TYR A 137 -30.20 -3.60 2.44
C TYR A 137 -29.34 -4.33 1.40
N SER A 138 -28.16 -3.81 1.08
CA SER A 138 -27.22 -4.46 0.18
C SER A 138 -26.50 -5.60 0.86
N PHE A 139 -25.94 -6.55 0.09
CA PHE A 139 -25.11 -7.63 0.60
C PHE A 139 -23.95 -7.09 1.43
N GLN A 140 -23.87 -7.49 2.71
CA GLN A 140 -22.89 -6.99 3.70
C GLN A 140 -21.60 -7.82 3.76
N GLY A 141 -21.46 -8.84 2.91
CA GLY A 141 -20.39 -9.85 2.99
C GLY A 141 -20.75 -11.00 3.93
N LEU A 142 -19.99 -12.07 3.83
CA LEU A 142 -20.13 -13.26 4.67
C LEU A 142 -19.43 -13.11 6.02
N LYS A 143 -18.72 -12.00 6.24
CA LYS A 143 -18.00 -11.68 7.48
C LYS A 143 -16.99 -12.77 7.86
N HIS A 144 -17.09 -13.32 9.07
CA HIS A 144 -16.17 -14.36 9.57
C HIS A 144 -16.22 -15.64 8.71
N ASP A 145 -17.40 -16.06 8.24
CA ASP A 145 -17.50 -17.19 7.30
C ASP A 145 -16.73 -16.92 6.02
N GLY A 146 -16.73 -15.68 5.54
CA GLY A 146 -15.94 -15.26 4.39
C GLY A 146 -14.42 -15.34 4.64
N LEU A 147 -13.95 -15.10 5.86
CA LEU A 147 -12.54 -15.30 6.21
C LEU A 147 -12.16 -16.79 6.18
N GLU A 148 -13.04 -17.68 6.67
CA GLU A 148 -12.79 -19.12 6.58
C GLU A 148 -12.72 -19.60 5.13
N LEU A 149 -13.59 -19.09 4.25
CA LEU A 149 -13.53 -19.42 2.82
C LEU A 149 -12.24 -18.90 2.16
N LEU A 150 -11.75 -17.73 2.55
CA LEU A 150 -10.46 -17.21 2.08
C LEU A 150 -9.29 -18.09 2.52
N LYS A 151 -9.33 -18.63 3.75
CA LYS A 151 -8.30 -19.57 4.25
C LYS A 151 -8.31 -20.87 3.43
N ILE A 152 -9.48 -21.43 3.13
CA ILE A 152 -9.62 -22.62 2.27
C ILE A 152 -9.02 -22.35 0.88
N ALA A 153 -9.34 -21.21 0.27
CA ALA A 153 -8.80 -20.84 -1.03
C ALA A 153 -7.26 -20.66 -0.99
N ARG A 154 -6.72 -20.06 0.09
CA ARG A 154 -5.28 -19.95 0.32
C ARG A 154 -4.62 -21.32 0.43
N GLU A 155 -5.18 -22.25 1.19
CA GLU A 155 -4.64 -23.61 1.33
C GLU A 155 -4.59 -24.35 0.00
N LYS A 156 -5.65 -24.24 -0.82
CA LYS A 156 -5.71 -24.86 -2.15
C LYS A 156 -4.74 -24.24 -3.17
N THR A 157 -4.52 -22.94 -3.08
CA THR A 157 -3.76 -22.21 -4.11
C THR A 157 -2.36 -21.78 -3.67
N GLY A 158 -2.11 -21.61 -2.38
CA GLY A 158 -0.89 -21.02 -1.85
C GLY A 158 -0.79 -19.51 -2.05
N LEU A 159 -1.84 -18.84 -2.57
CA LEU A 159 -1.86 -17.39 -2.73
C LEU A 159 -2.08 -16.72 -1.37
N PRO A 160 -1.20 -15.78 -0.95
CA PRO A 160 -1.49 -14.93 0.21
C PRO A 160 -2.78 -14.15 0.00
N ILE A 161 -3.58 -14.01 1.07
CA ILE A 161 -4.90 -13.36 1.01
C ILE A 161 -4.82 -11.88 1.40
N VAL A 162 -5.56 -11.06 0.65
CA VAL A 162 -5.77 -9.63 0.90
C VAL A 162 -7.26 -9.39 1.11
N THR A 163 -7.66 -8.94 2.30
CA THR A 163 -9.08 -8.67 2.59
C THR A 163 -9.25 -7.43 3.46
N GLU A 164 -10.41 -6.78 3.33
CA GLU A 164 -10.69 -5.49 3.97
C GLU A 164 -11.19 -5.66 5.39
N ILE A 165 -10.54 -4.96 6.33
CA ILE A 165 -10.99 -4.80 7.71
C ILE A 165 -11.94 -3.60 7.83
N MET A 166 -12.98 -3.74 8.67
CA MET A 166 -13.99 -2.68 8.85
C MET A 166 -13.92 -2.03 10.23
N SER A 167 -13.44 -2.75 11.23
CA SER A 167 -13.52 -2.34 12.62
C SER A 167 -12.23 -2.66 13.38
N PRO A 168 -11.79 -1.80 14.32
CA PRO A 168 -10.69 -2.12 15.22
C PRO A 168 -10.94 -3.38 16.08
N TYR A 169 -12.19 -3.74 16.32
CA TYR A 169 -12.55 -4.96 17.07
C TYR A 169 -12.19 -6.25 16.34
N ASP A 170 -11.98 -6.21 15.02
CA ASP A 170 -11.62 -7.38 14.21
C ASP A 170 -10.10 -7.54 14.03
N VAL A 171 -9.26 -6.64 14.59
CA VAL A 171 -7.81 -6.64 14.36
C VAL A 171 -7.16 -7.96 14.78
N GLU A 172 -7.54 -8.51 15.93
CA GLU A 172 -6.96 -9.76 16.43
C GLU A 172 -7.20 -10.95 15.48
N ILE A 173 -8.44 -11.11 14.97
CA ILE A 173 -8.75 -12.19 14.03
C ILE A 173 -8.07 -11.97 12.67
N PHE A 174 -7.96 -10.70 12.22
CA PHE A 174 -7.26 -10.38 10.98
C PHE A 174 -5.75 -10.62 11.10
N GLU A 175 -5.14 -10.30 12.23
CA GLU A 175 -3.72 -10.58 12.47
C GLU A 175 -3.43 -12.07 12.45
N LYS A 176 -4.33 -12.90 12.94
CA LYS A 176 -4.21 -14.35 12.92
C LYS A 176 -4.40 -14.94 11.51
N ASP A 177 -5.46 -14.55 10.82
CA ASP A 177 -5.99 -15.28 9.66
C ASP A 177 -5.66 -14.67 8.31
N VAL A 178 -5.30 -13.37 8.25
CA VAL A 178 -5.07 -12.62 7.01
C VAL A 178 -3.57 -12.41 6.76
N ASP A 179 -3.17 -12.33 5.50
CA ASP A 179 -1.76 -12.12 5.12
C ASP A 179 -1.44 -10.65 4.84
N VAL A 180 -2.39 -9.91 4.25
CA VAL A 180 -2.34 -8.46 4.03
C VAL A 180 -3.68 -7.86 4.43
N ILE A 181 -3.70 -6.96 5.39
CA ILE A 181 -4.92 -6.29 5.86
C ILE A 181 -5.18 -5.06 5.00
N GLN A 182 -6.30 -5.04 4.29
CA GLN A 182 -6.69 -3.87 3.50
C GLN A 182 -7.50 -2.89 4.35
N VAL A 183 -7.10 -1.62 4.36
CA VAL A 183 -7.90 -0.50 4.85
C VAL A 183 -8.61 0.15 3.66
N GLY A 184 -9.92 0.08 3.64
CA GLY A 184 -10.74 0.66 2.57
C GLY A 184 -10.69 2.19 2.57
N ALA A 185 -11.00 2.79 1.42
CA ALA A 185 -10.95 4.25 1.23
C ALA A 185 -11.82 5.04 2.22
N ARG A 186 -12.93 4.45 2.69
CA ARG A 186 -13.81 5.07 3.70
C ARG A 186 -13.21 5.07 5.11
N ASN A 187 -12.25 4.17 5.37
CA ASN A 187 -11.56 4.01 6.65
C ASN A 187 -10.14 4.59 6.65
N MET A 188 -9.71 5.29 5.58
CA MET A 188 -8.38 5.90 5.52
C MET A 188 -8.13 6.86 6.68
N GLN A 189 -9.15 7.55 7.17
CA GLN A 189 -9.09 8.49 8.29
C GLN A 189 -9.73 7.94 9.58
N ASN A 190 -9.95 6.64 9.66
CA ASN A 190 -10.33 6.00 10.91
C ASN A 190 -9.08 5.80 11.77
N PHE A 191 -8.64 6.86 12.44
CA PHE A 191 -7.37 6.89 13.16
C PHE A 191 -7.29 5.89 14.30
N ASP A 192 -8.41 5.54 14.93
CA ASP A 192 -8.46 4.47 15.94
C ASP A 192 -8.10 3.12 15.30
N LEU A 193 -8.68 2.81 14.14
CA LEU A 193 -8.33 1.61 13.38
C LEU A 193 -6.85 1.64 12.95
N LEU A 194 -6.36 2.75 12.40
CA LEU A 194 -4.97 2.88 11.94
C LEU A 194 -3.97 2.71 13.11
N THR A 195 -4.30 3.22 14.29
CA THR A 195 -3.49 3.09 15.50
C THR A 195 -3.38 1.63 15.93
N GLU A 196 -4.50 0.88 15.95
CA GLU A 196 -4.48 -0.55 16.27
C GLU A 196 -3.71 -1.36 15.22
N LEU A 197 -3.89 -1.07 13.94
CA LEU A 197 -3.13 -1.71 12.84
C LEU A 197 -1.64 -1.41 12.91
N GLY A 198 -1.25 -0.25 13.45
CA GLY A 198 0.14 0.10 13.70
C GLY A 198 0.83 -0.82 14.72
N ARG A 199 0.08 -1.53 15.55
CA ARG A 199 0.61 -2.47 16.55
C ARG A 199 0.73 -3.90 16.01
N THR A 200 0.16 -4.18 14.85
CA THR A 200 0.21 -5.50 14.22
C THR A 200 1.52 -5.69 13.44
N SER A 201 1.87 -6.94 13.16
CA SER A 201 3.00 -7.30 12.29
C SER A 201 2.60 -7.48 10.82
N LYS A 202 1.30 -7.44 10.51
CA LYS A 202 0.79 -7.71 9.17
C LYS A 202 0.97 -6.51 8.25
N PRO A 203 1.34 -6.73 6.99
CA PRO A 203 1.32 -5.67 5.98
C PRO A 203 -0.06 -5.05 5.82
N ILE A 204 -0.08 -3.72 5.71
CA ILE A 204 -1.31 -2.94 5.57
C ILE A 204 -1.38 -2.33 4.17
N LEU A 205 -2.43 -2.70 3.42
CA LEU A 205 -2.76 -2.08 2.13
C LEU A 205 -3.73 -0.92 2.39
N LEU A 206 -3.21 0.30 2.34
CA LEU A 206 -3.95 1.53 2.65
C LEU A 206 -4.49 2.17 1.37
N LYS A 207 -5.79 2.07 1.14
CA LYS A 207 -6.47 2.73 0.01
C LYS A 207 -6.66 4.21 0.25
N ARG A 208 -6.34 5.03 -0.75
CA ARG A 208 -6.56 6.48 -0.74
C ARG A 208 -8.04 6.80 -0.55
N GLY A 209 -8.33 7.74 0.34
CA GLY A 209 -9.69 8.26 0.55
C GLY A 209 -10.24 8.96 -0.68
N LEU A 210 -11.56 8.97 -0.82
CA LEU A 210 -12.26 9.45 -2.03
C LEU A 210 -12.02 10.93 -2.35
N SER A 211 -11.65 11.74 -1.35
CA SER A 211 -11.37 13.17 -1.48
C SER A 211 -10.06 13.56 -0.77
N ALA A 212 -9.19 12.57 -0.53
CA ALA A 212 -7.96 12.77 0.20
C ALA A 212 -6.84 13.32 -0.69
N THR A 213 -6.13 14.33 -0.19
CA THR A 213 -4.89 14.80 -0.77
C THR A 213 -3.78 13.74 -0.60
N ILE A 214 -2.67 13.90 -1.32
CA ILE A 214 -1.49 13.04 -1.15
C ILE A 214 -0.93 13.16 0.28
N GLU A 215 -0.91 14.37 0.84
CA GLU A 215 -0.44 14.61 2.20
C GLU A 215 -1.31 13.89 3.25
N GLU A 216 -2.64 14.00 3.17
CA GLU A 216 -3.56 13.29 4.07
C GLU A 216 -3.39 11.77 3.98
N TRP A 217 -3.13 11.25 2.77
CA TRP A 217 -2.89 9.84 2.57
C TRP A 217 -1.57 9.39 3.20
N LEU A 218 -0.49 10.16 3.03
CA LEU A 218 0.79 9.89 3.68
C LEU A 218 0.73 10.07 5.20
N MET A 219 -0.05 11.03 5.71
CA MET A 219 -0.32 11.16 7.15
C MET A 219 -1.07 9.96 7.72
N SER A 220 -1.98 9.37 6.97
CA SER A 220 -2.67 8.14 7.39
C SER A 220 -1.69 6.95 7.43
N ALA A 221 -0.76 6.86 6.47
CA ALA A 221 0.33 5.88 6.54
C ALA A 221 1.24 6.13 7.76
N GLU A 222 1.56 7.39 8.04
CA GLU A 222 2.35 7.78 9.22
C GLU A 222 1.72 7.31 10.53
N TYR A 223 0.38 7.35 10.70
CA TYR A 223 -0.31 6.81 11.88
C TYR A 223 -0.01 5.33 12.11
N ILE A 224 -0.07 4.53 11.05
CA ILE A 224 0.27 3.09 11.11
C ILE A 224 1.74 2.91 11.48
N MET A 225 2.63 3.61 10.79
CA MET A 225 4.08 3.50 10.98
C MET A 225 4.53 4.01 12.35
N ALA A 226 3.88 5.03 12.90
CA ALA A 226 4.14 5.53 14.25
C ALA A 226 3.85 4.48 15.34
N GLY A 227 2.90 3.58 15.11
CA GLY A 227 2.60 2.43 15.95
C GLY A 227 3.66 1.33 15.94
N GLY A 228 4.58 1.35 14.96
CA GLY A 228 5.66 0.37 14.80
C GLY A 228 5.56 -0.50 13.55
N ASN A 229 4.45 -0.49 12.83
CA ASN A 229 4.27 -1.27 11.62
C ASN A 229 4.74 -0.49 10.38
N GLU A 230 5.90 -0.83 9.86
CA GLU A 230 6.50 -0.17 8.69
C GLU A 230 6.12 -0.84 7.35
N ASN A 231 5.37 -1.95 7.39
CA ASN A 231 4.93 -2.69 6.21
C ASN A 231 3.63 -2.09 5.62
N VAL A 232 3.71 -0.87 5.11
CA VAL A 232 2.57 -0.17 4.52
C VAL A 232 2.69 -0.14 2.99
N ILE A 233 1.60 -0.49 2.31
CA ILE A 233 1.44 -0.47 0.86
C ILE A 233 0.36 0.56 0.54
N LEU A 234 0.66 1.55 -0.26
CA LEU A 234 -0.30 2.54 -0.70
C LEU A 234 -1.09 2.02 -1.91
N CYS A 235 -2.40 2.35 -1.99
CA CYS A 235 -3.23 1.96 -3.12
C CYS A 235 -4.05 3.15 -3.64
N GLU A 236 -3.68 3.66 -4.83
CA GLU A 236 -4.50 4.63 -5.56
C GLU A 236 -5.72 3.92 -6.16
N ARG A 237 -6.91 4.49 -5.98
CA ARG A 237 -8.19 3.88 -6.38
C ARG A 237 -9.20 4.86 -6.97
N GLY A 238 -8.74 6.05 -7.35
CA GLY A 238 -9.55 7.15 -7.83
C GLY A 238 -10.07 8.06 -6.73
N ILE A 239 -10.21 9.31 -7.08
CA ILE A 239 -10.75 10.38 -6.25
C ILE A 239 -12.04 10.93 -6.87
N ARG A 240 -12.89 11.52 -6.04
CA ARG A 240 -14.07 12.25 -6.51
C ARG A 240 -13.64 13.56 -7.16
N THR A 241 -14.15 13.80 -8.34
CA THR A 241 -14.00 15.05 -9.08
C THR A 241 -15.37 15.53 -9.56
N PHE A 242 -15.41 16.58 -10.33
CA PHE A 242 -16.64 17.05 -10.99
C PHE A 242 -17.14 16.10 -12.10
N GLU A 243 -16.27 15.19 -12.59
CA GLU A 243 -16.63 14.23 -13.66
C GLU A 243 -17.54 13.11 -13.11
N THR A 244 -18.58 12.81 -13.85
CA THR A 244 -19.61 11.84 -13.46
C THR A 244 -19.70 10.61 -14.38
N TYR A 245 -18.98 10.61 -15.49
CA TYR A 245 -18.95 9.48 -16.41
C TYR A 245 -18.37 8.22 -15.78
N THR A 246 -17.36 8.37 -14.95
CA THR A 246 -16.77 7.31 -14.14
C THR A 246 -17.14 7.47 -12.67
N ARG A 247 -17.10 6.37 -11.92
CA ARG A 247 -17.36 6.37 -10.47
C ARG A 247 -16.42 7.30 -9.71
N ASN A 248 -15.14 7.29 -10.09
CA ASN A 248 -14.11 8.20 -9.62
C ASN A 248 -13.11 8.47 -10.76
N THR A 249 -12.34 9.53 -10.64
CA THR A 249 -11.23 9.81 -11.55
C THR A 249 -9.97 9.15 -11.03
N LEU A 250 -9.34 8.26 -11.80
CA LEU A 250 -8.06 7.64 -11.44
C LEU A 250 -6.94 8.67 -11.55
N ASP A 251 -6.30 8.98 -10.44
CA ASP A 251 -5.20 9.93 -10.36
C ASP A 251 -3.85 9.22 -10.57
N LEU A 252 -3.48 9.00 -11.82
CA LEU A 252 -2.18 8.41 -12.15
C LEU A 252 -1.00 9.32 -11.82
N SER A 253 -1.21 10.63 -11.72
CA SER A 253 -0.17 11.59 -11.32
C SER A 253 0.25 11.41 -9.86
N ALA A 254 -0.59 10.81 -9.03
CA ALA A 254 -0.24 10.46 -7.65
C ALA A 254 0.93 9.46 -7.58
N ILE A 255 1.11 8.58 -8.57
CA ILE A 255 2.15 7.54 -8.53
C ILE A 255 3.56 8.15 -8.52
N PRO A 256 3.98 8.97 -9.52
CA PRO A 256 5.30 9.61 -9.48
C PRO A 256 5.44 10.61 -8.32
N ALA A 257 4.35 11.26 -7.87
CA ALA A 257 4.39 12.12 -6.70
C ALA A 257 4.71 11.34 -5.42
N ILE A 258 4.03 10.21 -5.18
CA ILE A 258 4.32 9.31 -4.05
C ILE A 258 5.76 8.80 -4.14
N LYS A 259 6.22 8.35 -5.30
CA LYS A 259 7.60 7.87 -5.49
C LYS A 259 8.65 8.93 -5.16
N LYS A 260 8.34 10.22 -5.34
CA LYS A 260 9.22 11.34 -4.96
C LYS A 260 9.16 11.64 -3.46
N LEU A 261 7.98 11.60 -2.86
CA LEU A 261 7.75 12.04 -1.47
C LEU A 261 7.97 10.93 -0.45
N SER A 262 7.72 9.67 -0.83
CA SER A 262 7.74 8.51 0.05
C SER A 262 8.55 7.36 -0.52
N HIS A 263 9.00 6.48 0.35
CA HIS A 263 9.67 5.22 0.02
C HIS A 263 8.70 4.04 -0.07
N LEU A 264 7.44 4.24 0.34
CA LEU A 264 6.43 3.18 0.39
C LEU A 264 6.03 2.71 -1.01
N PRO A 265 5.80 1.40 -1.20
CA PRO A 265 5.29 0.88 -2.46
C PRO A 265 3.88 1.39 -2.73
N VAL A 266 3.57 1.68 -3.99
CA VAL A 266 2.26 2.17 -4.43
C VAL A 266 1.71 1.31 -5.54
N ILE A 267 0.50 0.74 -5.31
CA ILE A 267 -0.24 -0.03 -6.29
C ILE A 267 -1.50 0.73 -6.75
N VAL A 268 -2.13 0.25 -7.81
CA VAL A 268 -3.30 0.91 -8.41
C VAL A 268 -4.49 -0.05 -8.50
N ASP A 269 -5.67 0.46 -8.20
CA ASP A 269 -6.97 -0.22 -8.32
C ASP A 269 -7.81 0.42 -9.43
N PRO A 270 -7.67 -0.01 -10.68
CA PRO A 270 -8.46 0.53 -11.78
C PRO A 270 -9.94 0.09 -11.74
N SER A 271 -10.22 -1.04 -11.07
CA SER A 271 -11.60 -1.57 -10.94
C SER A 271 -12.49 -0.62 -10.15
N HIS A 272 -12.06 -0.22 -8.93
CA HIS A 272 -12.81 0.72 -8.09
C HIS A 272 -12.68 2.18 -8.53
N ALA A 273 -11.66 2.52 -9.32
CA ALA A 273 -11.51 3.87 -9.83
C ALA A 273 -12.68 4.24 -10.76
N THR A 274 -12.84 3.54 -11.86
CA THR A 274 -13.81 3.90 -12.89
C THR A 274 -15.18 3.26 -12.70
N GLY A 275 -15.26 2.09 -12.09
CA GLY A 275 -16.48 1.32 -11.98
C GLY A 275 -16.93 0.70 -13.31
N LYS A 276 -16.07 0.70 -14.35
CA LYS A 276 -16.39 0.29 -15.72
C LYS A 276 -15.37 -0.71 -16.25
N ARG A 277 -15.82 -1.92 -16.57
CA ARG A 277 -14.99 -3.05 -17.03
C ARG A 277 -14.07 -2.71 -18.20
N PHE A 278 -14.56 -2.01 -19.22
CA PHE A 278 -13.79 -1.70 -20.42
C PHE A 278 -12.61 -0.74 -20.18
N MET A 279 -12.61 -0.01 -19.06
CA MET A 279 -11.53 0.93 -18.71
C MET A 279 -10.41 0.27 -17.92
N ILE A 280 -10.58 -0.96 -17.41
CA ILE A 280 -9.61 -1.62 -16.57
C ILE A 280 -8.29 -1.84 -17.31
N SER A 281 -8.32 -2.49 -18.49
CA SER A 281 -7.10 -2.78 -19.25
C SER A 281 -6.31 -1.52 -19.64
N PRO A 282 -6.89 -0.47 -20.26
CA PRO A 282 -6.12 0.72 -20.61
C PRO A 282 -5.53 1.44 -19.37
N LEU A 283 -6.26 1.50 -18.26
CA LEU A 283 -5.79 2.17 -17.05
C LEU A 283 -4.77 1.33 -16.27
N ALA A 284 -4.90 0.02 -16.27
CA ALA A 284 -3.90 -0.88 -15.70
C ALA A 284 -2.55 -0.75 -16.44
N LYS A 285 -2.56 -0.70 -17.77
CA LYS A 285 -1.36 -0.45 -18.60
C LYS A 285 -0.74 0.91 -18.30
N ALA A 286 -1.54 1.96 -18.24
CA ALA A 286 -1.06 3.29 -17.89
C ALA A 286 -0.48 3.36 -16.47
N ALA A 287 -1.08 2.65 -15.50
CA ALA A 287 -0.57 2.57 -14.12
C ALA A 287 0.83 1.96 -14.05
N ILE A 288 1.08 0.88 -14.78
CA ILE A 288 2.43 0.28 -14.85
C ILE A 288 3.40 1.22 -15.56
N ALA A 289 2.97 1.85 -16.65
CA ALA A 289 3.82 2.78 -17.42
C ALA A 289 4.29 4.00 -16.59
N VAL A 290 3.48 4.48 -15.63
CA VAL A 290 3.86 5.59 -14.74
C VAL A 290 4.60 5.14 -13.48
N GLY A 291 4.86 3.84 -13.30
CA GLY A 291 5.71 3.30 -12.24
C GLY A 291 5.01 2.68 -11.03
N ALA A 292 3.75 2.26 -11.15
CA ALA A 292 3.07 1.52 -10.08
C ALA A 292 3.79 0.21 -9.77
N ASP A 293 3.84 -0.18 -8.48
CA ASP A 293 4.49 -1.42 -8.00
C ASP A 293 3.59 -2.64 -8.15
N GLY A 294 2.33 -2.44 -8.46
CA GLY A 294 1.37 -3.52 -8.65
C GLY A 294 -0.01 -3.02 -9.01
N LEU A 295 -0.89 -3.98 -9.21
CA LEU A 295 -2.30 -3.76 -9.51
C LEU A 295 -3.17 -4.61 -8.60
N ILE A 296 -4.36 -4.09 -8.25
CA ILE A 296 -5.42 -4.85 -7.62
C ILE A 296 -6.66 -4.85 -8.52
N ILE A 297 -7.05 -6.04 -9.00
CA ILE A 297 -8.06 -6.21 -10.05
C ILE A 297 -9.21 -7.08 -9.55
N GLU A 298 -10.44 -6.67 -9.83
CA GLU A 298 -11.62 -7.49 -9.57
C GLU A 298 -11.87 -8.47 -10.70
N VAL A 299 -11.81 -9.76 -10.36
CA VAL A 299 -12.07 -10.88 -11.28
C VAL A 299 -13.23 -11.71 -10.75
N HIS A 300 -14.20 -12.01 -11.60
CA HIS A 300 -15.37 -12.80 -11.24
C HIS A 300 -15.70 -13.80 -12.35
N ASN A 301 -16.07 -15.03 -12.00
CA ASN A 301 -16.44 -16.08 -12.96
C ASN A 301 -17.72 -15.77 -13.73
N ASN A 302 -18.65 -15.03 -13.10
CA ASN A 302 -19.91 -14.61 -13.72
C ASN A 302 -20.31 -13.20 -13.23
N PRO A 303 -19.70 -12.13 -13.77
CA PRO A 303 -19.92 -10.76 -13.31
C PRO A 303 -21.37 -10.30 -13.33
N GLU A 304 -22.19 -10.85 -14.21
CA GLU A 304 -23.62 -10.51 -14.34
C GLU A 304 -24.46 -11.00 -13.15
N LYS A 305 -23.96 -12.02 -12.43
CA LYS A 305 -24.60 -12.58 -11.23
C LYS A 305 -23.90 -12.20 -9.93
N ALA A 306 -22.84 -11.37 -9.99
CA ALA A 306 -22.10 -10.95 -8.82
C ALA A 306 -22.99 -10.20 -7.82
N LEU A 307 -22.91 -10.54 -6.54
CA LEU A 307 -23.63 -9.86 -5.46
C LEU A 307 -23.10 -8.45 -5.20
N CYS A 308 -21.87 -8.15 -5.68
CA CYS A 308 -21.19 -6.88 -5.49
C CYS A 308 -20.36 -6.50 -6.72
N ASP A 309 -20.51 -5.26 -7.19
CA ASP A 309 -19.64 -4.58 -8.17
C ASP A 309 -19.39 -5.36 -9.48
N GLY A 310 -20.37 -6.13 -9.96
CA GLY A 310 -20.31 -6.89 -11.22
C GLY A 310 -19.91 -6.06 -12.45
N PRO A 311 -20.44 -4.82 -12.65
CA PRO A 311 -20.08 -3.99 -13.81
C PRO A 311 -18.60 -3.63 -13.93
N GLN A 312 -17.84 -3.67 -12.83
CA GLN A 312 -16.40 -3.39 -12.80
C GLN A 312 -15.51 -4.63 -12.67
N SER A 313 -16.10 -5.84 -12.59
CA SER A 313 -15.35 -7.09 -12.54
C SER A 313 -15.08 -7.62 -13.94
N ILE A 314 -13.86 -8.09 -14.19
CA ILE A 314 -13.53 -8.78 -15.46
C ILE A 314 -13.66 -10.29 -15.28
N ARG A 315 -13.80 -11.03 -16.39
CA ARG A 315 -13.77 -12.48 -16.43
C ARG A 315 -12.32 -12.99 -16.45
N PRO A 316 -12.07 -14.27 -16.08
CA PRO A 316 -10.72 -14.87 -16.14
C PRO A 316 -10.05 -14.76 -17.52
N ASP A 317 -10.77 -14.93 -18.62
CA ASP A 317 -10.28 -14.80 -19.99
C ASP A 317 -9.80 -13.37 -20.31
N HIS A 318 -10.54 -12.38 -19.85
CA HIS A 318 -10.12 -10.98 -19.97
C HIS A 318 -8.92 -10.66 -19.05
N TYR A 319 -8.85 -11.28 -17.88
CA TYR A 319 -7.68 -11.15 -17.00
C TYR A 319 -6.42 -11.76 -17.62
N GLU A 320 -6.53 -12.91 -18.31
CA GLU A 320 -5.45 -13.51 -19.07
C GLU A 320 -4.87 -12.57 -20.12
N THR A 321 -5.77 -12.03 -20.95
CA THR A 321 -5.39 -11.04 -21.99
C THR A 321 -4.71 -9.83 -21.36
N LEU A 322 -5.25 -9.31 -20.26
CA LEU A 322 -4.66 -8.19 -19.53
C LEU A 322 -3.23 -8.50 -19.05
N VAL A 323 -3.00 -9.66 -18.42
CA VAL A 323 -1.67 -10.04 -17.93
C VAL A 323 -0.65 -10.15 -19.07
N GLN A 324 -1.06 -10.70 -20.23
CA GLN A 324 -0.22 -10.77 -21.42
C GLN A 324 0.19 -9.37 -21.92
N GLU A 325 -0.78 -8.45 -22.00
CA GLU A 325 -0.52 -7.05 -22.39
C GLU A 325 0.39 -6.33 -21.39
N LEU A 326 0.18 -6.56 -20.09
CA LEU A 326 0.97 -5.94 -19.03
C LEU A 326 2.44 -6.39 -19.02
N ARG A 327 2.75 -7.64 -19.40
CA ARG A 327 4.14 -8.11 -19.55
C ARG A 327 4.92 -7.28 -20.55
N ALA A 328 4.30 -6.93 -21.67
CA ALA A 328 4.94 -6.08 -22.69
C ALA A 328 5.23 -4.67 -22.13
N ILE A 329 4.27 -4.08 -21.39
CA ILE A 329 4.46 -2.76 -20.78
C ILE A 329 5.52 -2.82 -19.67
N ALA A 330 5.49 -3.85 -18.82
CA ALA A 330 6.50 -4.05 -17.77
C ALA A 330 7.91 -4.10 -18.36
N GLY A 331 8.13 -4.89 -19.41
CA GLY A 331 9.41 -4.95 -20.10
C GLY A 331 9.84 -3.61 -20.69
N ALA A 332 8.91 -2.83 -21.26
CA ALA A 332 9.19 -1.51 -21.82
C ALA A 332 9.67 -0.48 -20.77
N VAL A 333 9.26 -0.64 -19.49
CA VAL A 333 9.69 0.22 -18.36
C VAL A 333 10.78 -0.42 -17.50
N GLY A 334 11.41 -1.51 -17.97
CA GLY A 334 12.52 -2.17 -17.29
C GLY A 334 12.12 -3.00 -16.06
N ARG A 335 10.86 -3.44 -15.99
CA ARG A 335 10.32 -4.23 -14.87
C ARG A 335 9.85 -5.62 -15.32
N GLU A 336 9.56 -6.48 -14.35
CA GLU A 336 9.11 -7.86 -14.58
C GLU A 336 7.67 -8.06 -14.08
N LEU A 337 6.94 -8.98 -14.74
CA LEU A 337 5.61 -9.41 -14.34
C LEU A 337 5.50 -10.94 -14.40
#